data_3d6c0ca00f365fda795a47bc78525330
#
_entry.id   3d6c0ca00f365fda795a47bc78525330
#
_cell.length_a   1.000
_cell.length_b   1.000
_cell.length_c   1.000
_cell.angle_alpha   90.00
_cell.angle_beta   90.00
_cell.angle_gamma   90.00
#
_symmetry.space_group_name_H-M   'P 1'
#
loop_
_entity.id
_entity.type
_entity.pdbx_description
1 polymer ?
#
loop_
_entity_poly.entity_id
_entity_poly.type
_entity_poly.pdbx_seq_one_letter_code
_entity_poly.pdbx_strand_id
1 'polypeptide(L)'
;METDIKAEVSKLSKKVAMVLQNKKLKGHIIVIKIRYADFTTFTKRLSLDEHVSDVSTIDQSAQKLLDDALRENIGIRLLGVTVTGL
;
A
#
# COMPACT_ATOMS: atom_id res chain seq x y z
N MET A 1 9.56 17.92 10.39
CA MET A 1 10.30 17.04 9.48
C MET A 1 9.31 16.22 8.66
N GLU A 2 9.40 16.34 7.36
CA GLU A 2 8.48 15.63 6.50
C GLU A 2 8.83 14.15 6.43
N THR A 3 7.84 13.32 6.62
CA THR A 3 8.00 11.89 6.42
C THR A 3 7.96 11.59 4.93
N ASP A 4 8.93 10.84 4.44
CA ASP A 4 8.88 10.38 3.06
C ASP A 4 7.83 9.28 2.94
N ILE A 5 6.66 9.69 2.48
CA ILE A 5 5.50 8.81 2.38
C ILE A 5 5.77 7.66 1.40
N LYS A 6 6.48 7.94 0.32
CA LYS A 6 6.81 6.91 -0.67
C LYS A 6 7.75 5.85 -0.09
N ALA A 7 8.72 6.28 0.71
CA ALA A 7 9.62 5.35 1.40
C ALA A 7 8.85 4.50 2.41
N GLU A 8 7.88 5.09 3.09
CA GLU A 8 7.03 4.36 4.03
C GLU A 8 6.19 3.30 3.32
N VAL A 9 5.62 3.63 2.17
CA VAL A 9 4.88 2.65 1.36
C VAL A 9 5.78 1.51 0.93
N SER A 10 7.01 1.79 0.49
CA SER A 10 7.96 0.75 0.11
C SER A 10 8.29 -0.16 1.27
N LYS A 11 8.45 0.40 2.45
CA LYS A 11 8.72 -0.36 3.67
C LYS A 11 7.56 -1.28 4.03
N LEU A 12 6.34 -0.78 3.95
CA LEU A 12 5.14 -1.55 4.21
C LEU A 12 4.94 -2.65 3.17
N SER A 13 5.20 -2.34 1.91
CA SER A 13 5.12 -3.31 0.82
C SER A 13 6.08 -4.47 1.02
N LYS A 14 7.30 -4.17 1.45
CA LYS A 14 8.29 -5.19 1.77
C LYS A 14 7.81 -6.10 2.90
N LYS A 15 7.24 -5.53 3.95
CA LYS A 15 6.69 -6.27 5.08
C LYS A 15 5.59 -7.24 4.64
N VAL A 16 4.65 -6.74 3.85
CA VAL A 16 3.54 -7.54 3.35
C VAL A 16 4.05 -8.67 2.45
N ALA A 17 4.98 -8.36 1.55
CA ALA A 17 5.57 -9.36 0.66
C ALA A 17 6.26 -10.46 1.45
N MET A 18 7.00 -10.11 2.50
CA MET A 18 7.66 -11.11 3.35
C MET A 18 6.67 -12.01 4.04
N VAL A 19 5.57 -11.49 4.54
CA VAL A 19 4.52 -12.28 5.18
C VAL A 19 3.91 -13.26 4.18
N LEU A 20 3.61 -12.80 2.97
CA LEU A 20 3.05 -13.65 1.92
C LEU A 20 4.02 -14.78 1.55
N GLN A 21 5.29 -14.44 1.36
CA GLN A 21 6.31 -15.43 0.99
C GLN A 21 6.51 -16.45 2.09
N ASN A 22 6.52 -16.04 3.34
CA ASN A 22 6.67 -16.95 4.49
C ASN A 22 5.50 -17.93 4.59
N LYS A 23 4.30 -17.47 4.22
CA LYS A 23 3.10 -18.30 4.24
C LYS A 23 2.85 -19.02 2.92
N LYS A 24 3.72 -18.81 1.93
CA LYS A 24 3.58 -19.35 0.57
C LYS A 24 2.24 -18.96 -0.06
N LEU A 25 1.83 -17.73 0.18
CA LEU A 25 0.60 -17.16 -0.36
C LEU A 25 0.91 -16.11 -1.40
N LYS A 26 -0.03 -15.91 -2.31
CA LYS A 26 0.00 -14.84 -3.31
C LYS A 26 -1.38 -14.20 -3.36
N GLY A 27 -1.42 -12.89 -3.58
CA GLY A 27 -2.66 -12.17 -3.70
C GLY A 27 -2.69 -11.34 -4.98
N HIS A 28 -3.86 -10.92 -5.40
CA HIS A 28 -4.02 -10.14 -6.62
C HIS A 28 -4.68 -8.77 -6.39
N ILE A 29 -5.06 -8.46 -5.17
CA ILE A 29 -5.66 -7.17 -4.83
C ILE A 29 -4.75 -6.45 -3.85
N ILE A 30 -4.25 -5.29 -4.27
CA ILE A 30 -3.41 -4.43 -3.45
C ILE A 30 -4.30 -3.32 -2.89
N VAL A 31 -4.31 -3.17 -1.57
CA VAL A 31 -5.14 -2.18 -0.89
C VAL A 31 -4.25 -1.21 -0.14
N ILE A 32 -4.50 0.07 -0.31
CA ILE A 32 -3.86 1.12 0.47
C ILE A 32 -4.92 1.79 1.34
N LYS A 33 -4.56 2.04 2.60
CA LYS A 33 -5.41 2.74 3.56
C LYS A 33 -4.68 3.98 4.04
N ILE A 34 -5.33 5.12 3.96
CA ILE A 34 -4.76 6.40 4.37
C ILE A 34 -5.70 7.07 5.34
N ARG A 35 -5.18 7.49 6.49
CA ARG A 35 -5.90 8.37 7.40
C ARG A 35 -5.22 9.74 7.36
N TYR A 36 -5.98 10.76 7.03
CA TYR A 36 -5.48 12.11 6.94
C TYR A 36 -5.47 12.80 8.31
N ALA A 37 -4.81 13.95 8.39
CA ALA A 37 -4.71 14.72 9.63
C ALA A 37 -6.05 15.17 10.18
N ASP A 38 -7.06 15.29 9.32
CA ASP A 38 -8.43 15.64 9.71
C ASP A 38 -9.26 14.41 10.15
N PHE A 39 -8.62 13.26 10.32
CA PHE A 39 -9.23 11.97 10.68
C PHE A 39 -10.10 11.32 9.61
N THR A 40 -10.16 11.90 8.41
CA THR A 40 -10.81 11.20 7.30
C THR A 40 -9.99 9.99 6.91
N THR A 41 -10.68 8.88 6.62
CA THR A 41 -10.03 7.65 6.16
C THR A 41 -10.37 7.40 4.70
N PHE A 42 -9.37 7.08 3.92
CA PHE A 42 -9.50 6.76 2.51
C PHE A 42 -8.91 5.39 2.26
N THR A 43 -9.64 4.55 1.56
CA THR A 43 -9.18 3.22 1.17
C THR A 43 -9.32 3.06 -0.33
N LYS A 44 -8.26 2.62 -0.98
CA LYS A 44 -8.28 2.39 -2.42
C LYS A 44 -7.59 1.08 -2.72
N ARG A 45 -8.09 0.37 -3.73
CA ARG A 45 -7.55 -0.93 -4.10
C ARG A 45 -7.32 -1.01 -5.61
N LEU A 46 -6.39 -1.88 -5.97
CA LEU A 46 -6.05 -2.18 -7.35
C LEU A 46 -6.03 -3.69 -7.52
N SER A 47 -6.81 -4.20 -8.46
CA SER A 47 -6.80 -5.62 -8.80
C SER A 47 -5.76 -5.87 -9.91
N LEU A 48 -4.93 -6.88 -9.70
CA LEU A 48 -3.94 -7.30 -10.68
C LEU A 48 -4.46 -8.50 -11.47
N ASP A 49 -3.94 -8.70 -12.66
CA ASP A 49 -4.31 -9.85 -13.50
C ASP A 49 -3.74 -11.14 -12.96
N GLU A 50 -2.65 -11.08 -12.23
CA GLU A 50 -1.96 -12.24 -11.69
C GLU A 50 -1.81 -12.14 -10.17
N HIS A 51 -1.74 -13.28 -9.52
CA HIS A 51 -1.42 -13.34 -8.09
C HIS A 51 0.09 -13.11 -7.90
N VAL A 52 0.44 -12.25 -6.95
CA VAL A 52 1.82 -11.85 -6.72
C VAL A 52 2.20 -11.94 -5.25
N SER A 53 3.50 -12.06 -4.98
CA SER A 53 4.05 -11.96 -3.63
C SER A 53 5.40 -11.24 -3.63
N ASP A 54 5.81 -10.68 -4.77
CA ASP A 54 7.09 -9.99 -4.88
C ASP A 54 6.97 -8.52 -4.44
N VAL A 55 8.02 -8.05 -3.79
CA VAL A 55 8.06 -6.67 -3.27
C VAL A 55 7.88 -5.65 -4.37
N SER A 56 8.53 -5.87 -5.51
CA SER A 56 8.54 -4.90 -6.62
C SER A 56 7.13 -4.61 -7.12
N THR A 57 6.34 -5.64 -7.41
CA THR A 57 4.99 -5.48 -7.94
C THR A 57 4.07 -4.86 -6.90
N ILE A 58 4.15 -5.32 -5.65
CA ILE A 58 3.33 -4.78 -4.56
C ILE A 58 3.66 -3.31 -4.33
N ASP A 59 4.95 -2.97 -4.29
CA ASP A 59 5.39 -1.59 -4.08
C ASP A 59 4.93 -0.67 -5.21
N GLN A 60 5.13 -1.07 -6.46
CA GLN A 60 4.71 -0.27 -7.61
C GLN A 60 3.20 -0.03 -7.60
N SER A 61 2.42 -1.06 -7.30
CA SER A 61 0.97 -0.96 -7.23
C SER A 61 0.53 -0.02 -6.10
N ALA A 62 1.15 -0.17 -4.92
CA ALA A 62 0.84 0.68 -3.78
C ALA A 62 1.25 2.14 -4.03
N GLN A 63 2.40 2.37 -4.67
CA GLN A 63 2.84 3.73 -5.04
C GLN A 63 1.85 4.40 -6.00
N LYS A 64 1.36 3.65 -6.97
CA LYS A 64 0.37 4.16 -7.91
C LYS A 64 -0.92 4.55 -7.19
N LEU A 65 -1.40 3.71 -6.29
CA LEU A 65 -2.58 4.01 -5.49
C LEU A 65 -2.35 5.24 -4.60
N LEU A 66 -1.17 5.35 -4.02
CA LEU A 66 -0.81 6.50 -3.21
C LEU A 66 -0.85 7.80 -4.01
N ASP A 67 -0.27 7.80 -5.20
CA ASP A 67 -0.26 8.99 -6.06
C ASP A 67 -1.68 9.44 -6.39
N ASP A 68 -2.59 8.50 -6.63
CA ASP A 68 -3.99 8.80 -6.91
C ASP A 68 -4.73 9.34 -5.67
N ALA A 69 -4.28 8.96 -4.49
CA ALA A 69 -4.94 9.29 -3.23
C ALA A 69 -4.38 10.54 -2.55
N LEU A 70 -3.20 11.00 -2.95
CA LEU A 70 -2.57 12.15 -2.32
C LEU A 70 -3.39 13.40 -2.55
N ARG A 71 -3.62 14.13 -1.47
CA ARG A 71 -4.29 15.43 -1.50
C ARG A 71 -3.34 16.50 -1.00
N GLU A 72 -3.29 17.61 -1.71
CA GLU A 72 -2.52 18.76 -1.30
C GLU A 72 -3.11 19.35 -0.02
N ASN A 73 -2.26 19.89 0.80
CA ASN A 73 -2.62 20.62 2.02
C ASN A 73 -3.21 19.77 3.16
N ILE A 74 -3.27 18.46 2.99
CA ILE A 74 -3.72 17.57 4.06
C ILE A 74 -2.60 16.59 4.39
N GLY A 75 -2.11 16.64 5.62
CA GLY A 75 -1.10 15.71 6.10
C GLY A 75 -1.65 14.29 6.24
N ILE A 76 -0.78 13.31 6.14
CA ILE A 76 -1.14 11.91 6.34
C ILE A 76 -0.76 11.50 7.75
N ARG A 77 -1.73 10.94 8.47
CA ARG A 77 -1.55 10.51 9.85
C ARG A 77 -1.27 9.01 9.98
N LEU A 78 -1.87 8.21 9.11
CA LEU A 78 -1.69 6.77 9.11
C LEU A 78 -1.65 6.26 7.67
N LEU A 79 -0.79 5.29 7.44
CA LEU A 79 -0.65 4.67 6.13
C LEU A 79 -0.57 3.15 6.31
N GLY A 80 -1.33 2.41 5.52
CA GLY A 80 -1.31 0.95 5.55
C GLY A 80 -1.35 0.36 4.15
N VAL A 81 -0.69 -0.77 3.97
CA VAL A 81 -0.70 -1.55 2.73
C VAL A 81 -1.13 -2.96 3.06
N THR A 82 -2.05 -3.50 2.28
CA THR A 82 -2.56 -4.85 2.45
C THR A 82 -2.68 -5.53 1.10
N VAL A 83 -2.47 -6.84 1.08
CA VAL A 83 -2.69 -7.66 -0.11
C VAL A 83 -3.77 -8.69 0.23
N THR A 84 -4.80 -8.73 -0.60
CA THR A 84 -5.91 -9.67 -0.45
C THR A 84 -6.16 -10.41 -1.76
N GLY A 85 -7.24 -11.17 -1.85
CA GLY A 85 -7.54 -11.96 -3.04
C GLY A 85 -6.58 -13.14 -3.17
N LEU A 86 -6.33 -13.80 -2.06
CA LEU A 86 -5.40 -14.93 -1.96
C LEU A 86 -5.89 -16.18 -2.69
#